data_fb2547de8d90f3608b008005194659a9
#
_entry.id   fb2547de8d90f3608b008005194659a9
#
_cell.length_a   1.000
_cell.length_b   1.000
_cell.length_c   1.000
_cell.angle_alpha   90.00
_cell.angle_beta   90.00
_cell.angle_gamma   90.00
#
_symmetry.space_group_name_H-M   'P 1'
#
loop_
_entity.id
_entity.type
_entity.pdbx_description
1 polymer ?
#
loop_
_entity_poly.entity_id
_entity_poly.type
_entity_poly.pdbx_seq_one_letter_code
_entity_poly.pdbx_strand_id
1 'polypeptide(L)'
;MIKTIKINREQSVTLNSAAGWFFVYREQFGRDILPDIMPMLEGILTAGINALKNVEGSKVTLDAIDNDVLTDFFINISGLESITILQIIWAMAKTADSEIEPPEVWFNQFDVFPLDQLIPKVLRLVVESSVSSKNAKRLLNLLKETAGSLSNSSSSQESTEG
;
A
#
# COMPACT_ATOMS: atom_id res chain seq x y z
N MET A 1 -14.27 2.53 -2.75
CA MET A 1 -14.26 3.86 -2.08
C MET A 1 -13.76 4.90 -3.07
N ILE A 2 -14.37 6.08 -3.13
CA ILE A 2 -13.95 7.18 -4.01
C ILE A 2 -13.26 8.23 -3.15
N LYS A 3 -12.09 8.70 -3.60
CA LYS A 3 -11.29 9.72 -2.91
C LYS A 3 -10.71 10.70 -3.91
N THR A 4 -10.88 11.99 -3.65
CA THR A 4 -10.27 13.06 -4.45
C THR A 4 -8.99 13.53 -3.76
N ILE A 5 -7.90 13.56 -4.51
CA ILE A 5 -6.57 13.95 -4.03
C ILE A 5 -6.15 15.20 -4.81
N LYS A 6 -5.76 16.25 -4.10
CA LYS A 6 -5.21 17.45 -4.73
C LYS A 6 -3.80 17.17 -5.24
N ILE A 7 -3.56 17.52 -6.50
CA ILE A 7 -2.24 17.47 -7.16
C ILE A 7 -1.51 18.79 -6.95
N ASN A 8 -2.23 19.89 -7.19
CA ASN A 8 -1.74 21.25 -6.97
C ASN A 8 -2.92 22.18 -6.57
N ARG A 9 -2.75 23.50 -6.67
CA ARG A 9 -3.79 24.46 -6.26
C ARG A 9 -5.05 24.40 -7.15
N GLU A 10 -4.90 24.00 -8.40
CA GLU A 10 -5.95 24.06 -9.43
C GLU A 10 -6.43 22.67 -9.86
N GLN A 11 -5.60 21.64 -9.70
CA GLN A 11 -5.86 20.30 -10.19
C GLN A 11 -6.04 19.30 -9.07
N SER A 12 -6.96 18.38 -9.26
CA SER A 12 -7.19 17.22 -8.39
C SER A 12 -7.48 15.98 -9.21
N VAL A 13 -7.18 14.82 -8.63
CA VAL A 13 -7.48 13.51 -9.22
C VAL A 13 -8.44 12.77 -8.31
N THR A 14 -9.49 12.23 -8.90
CA THR A 14 -10.43 11.37 -8.20
C THR A 14 -10.08 9.92 -8.48
N LEU A 15 -9.87 9.15 -7.41
CA LEU A 15 -9.50 7.74 -7.45
C LEU A 15 -10.63 6.89 -6.87
N ASN A 16 -10.93 5.78 -7.51
CA ASN A 16 -11.87 4.78 -7.01
C ASN A 16 -11.14 3.48 -6.70
N SER A 17 -11.05 3.13 -5.42
CA SER A 17 -10.43 1.89 -4.94
C SER A 17 -11.39 0.71 -4.85
N ALA A 18 -12.55 0.75 -5.51
CA ALA A 18 -13.39 -0.43 -5.68
C ALA A 18 -12.65 -1.47 -6.53
N ALA A 19 -12.86 -2.77 -6.25
CA ALA A 19 -12.13 -3.87 -6.90
C ALA A 19 -12.14 -3.84 -8.45
N GLY A 20 -13.00 -3.05 -9.07
CA GLY A 20 -13.05 -2.86 -10.53
C GLY A 20 -11.74 -2.34 -11.13
N TRP A 21 -10.92 -1.59 -10.38
CA TRP A 21 -9.66 -1.06 -10.91
C TRP A 21 -8.65 -2.16 -11.29
N PHE A 22 -8.71 -3.35 -10.70
CA PHE A 22 -7.89 -4.51 -11.10
C PHE A 22 -8.18 -4.93 -12.54
N PHE A 23 -9.46 -4.93 -12.93
CA PHE A 23 -9.87 -5.28 -14.29
C PHE A 23 -9.44 -4.21 -15.28
N VAL A 24 -9.64 -2.94 -14.94
CA VAL A 24 -9.18 -1.79 -15.74
C VAL A 24 -7.66 -1.83 -15.95
N TYR A 25 -6.90 -2.12 -14.89
CA TYR A 25 -5.45 -2.29 -14.97
C TYR A 25 -5.08 -3.40 -15.95
N ARG A 26 -5.66 -4.59 -15.76
CA ARG A 26 -5.39 -5.76 -16.61
C ARG A 26 -5.76 -5.53 -18.07
N GLU A 27 -6.88 -4.89 -18.32
CA GLU A 27 -7.33 -4.56 -19.68
C GLU A 27 -6.36 -3.62 -20.40
N GLN A 28 -5.90 -2.57 -19.70
CA GLN A 28 -5.00 -1.56 -20.28
C GLN A 28 -3.57 -2.06 -20.44
N PHE A 29 -3.03 -2.75 -19.42
CA PHE A 29 -1.60 -3.09 -19.37
C PHE A 29 -1.29 -4.56 -19.70
N GLY A 30 -2.31 -5.39 -19.94
CA GLY A 30 -2.17 -6.78 -20.37
C GLY A 30 -1.59 -7.73 -19.33
N ARG A 31 -1.47 -7.30 -18.06
CA ARG A 31 -0.90 -8.10 -16.96
C ARG A 31 -1.70 -7.98 -15.67
N ASP A 32 -1.59 -9.00 -14.83
CA ASP A 32 -2.15 -8.97 -13.49
C ASP A 32 -1.23 -8.15 -12.57
N ILE A 33 -1.83 -7.27 -11.77
CA ILE A 33 -1.10 -6.44 -10.79
C ILE A 33 -0.86 -7.16 -9.46
N LEU A 34 -1.61 -8.22 -9.15
CA LEU A 34 -1.52 -8.90 -7.86
C LEU A 34 -0.11 -9.40 -7.52
N PRO A 35 0.65 -10.02 -8.45
CA PRO A 35 2.02 -10.41 -8.18
C PRO A 35 2.94 -9.26 -7.75
N ASP A 36 2.69 -8.05 -8.27
CA ASP A 36 3.51 -6.87 -7.96
C ASP A 36 3.13 -6.26 -6.60
N ILE A 37 1.84 -6.25 -6.26
CA ILE A 37 1.37 -5.62 -5.01
C ILE A 37 1.43 -6.55 -3.79
N MET A 38 1.44 -7.87 -3.96
CA MET A 38 1.49 -8.79 -2.81
C MET A 38 2.74 -8.63 -1.95
N PRO A 39 3.97 -8.59 -2.49
CA PRO A 39 5.17 -8.30 -1.70
C PRO A 39 5.12 -6.93 -1.02
N MET A 40 4.54 -5.94 -1.70
CA MET A 40 4.32 -4.61 -1.15
C MET A 40 3.37 -4.64 0.05
N LEU A 41 2.25 -5.35 -0.05
CA LEU A 41 1.29 -5.50 1.05
C LEU A 41 1.93 -6.19 2.27
N GLU A 42 2.70 -7.26 2.05
CA GLU A 42 3.45 -7.94 3.11
C GLU A 42 4.43 -7.00 3.80
N GLY A 43 5.17 -6.22 3.03
CA GLY A 43 6.12 -5.25 3.57
C GLY A 43 5.45 -4.15 4.39
N ILE A 44 4.36 -3.56 3.91
CA ILE A 44 3.57 -2.55 4.64
C ILE A 44 3.05 -3.13 5.95
N LEU A 45 2.52 -4.34 5.92
CA LEU A 45 2.02 -5.01 7.12
C LEU A 45 3.14 -5.27 8.12
N THR A 46 4.30 -5.73 7.65
CA THR A 46 5.48 -5.99 8.48
C THR A 46 6.02 -4.69 9.11
N ALA A 47 6.14 -3.63 8.33
CA ALA A 47 6.58 -2.32 8.82
C ALA A 47 5.59 -1.75 9.86
N GLY A 48 4.29 -1.84 9.60
CA GLY A 48 3.24 -1.44 10.53
C GLY A 48 3.31 -2.19 11.86
N ILE A 49 3.55 -3.51 11.83
CA ILE A 49 3.72 -4.33 13.03
C ILE A 49 4.96 -3.91 13.82
N ASN A 50 6.09 -3.66 13.14
CA ASN A 50 7.32 -3.27 13.80
C ASN A 50 7.22 -1.87 14.45
N ALA A 51 6.55 -0.93 13.79
CA ALA A 51 6.28 0.39 14.36
C ALA A 51 5.41 0.30 15.65
N LEU A 52 4.47 -0.65 15.69
CA LEU A 52 3.56 -0.85 16.82
C LEU A 52 4.15 -1.68 17.98
N LYS A 53 5.18 -2.48 17.74
CA LYS A 53 5.93 -3.17 18.82
C LYS A 53 6.56 -2.19 19.80
N ASN A 54 6.83 -0.98 19.37
CA ASN A 54 7.45 0.07 20.19
C ASN A 54 6.43 0.90 20.98
N VAL A 55 5.11 0.62 20.84
CA VAL A 55 4.05 1.34 21.54
C VAL A 55 3.22 0.35 22.36
N GLU A 56 3.46 0.30 23.65
CA GLU A 56 2.69 -0.55 24.57
C GLU A 56 1.19 -0.18 24.57
N GLY A 57 0.34 -1.16 24.29
CA GLY A 57 -1.12 -1.05 24.46
C GLY A 57 -1.91 -0.58 23.25
N SER A 58 -1.31 -0.32 22.09
CA SER A 58 -2.04 0.17 20.90
C SER A 58 -2.73 -0.94 20.13
N LYS A 59 -4.01 -0.73 19.80
CA LYS A 59 -4.71 -1.58 18.83
C LYS A 59 -4.18 -1.28 17.44
N VAL A 60 -3.71 -2.32 16.75
CA VAL A 60 -3.26 -2.21 15.36
C VAL A 60 -4.47 -2.01 14.45
N THR A 61 -4.61 -0.83 13.88
CA THR A 61 -5.56 -0.51 12.83
C THR A 61 -4.80 0.02 11.62
N LEU A 62 -5.35 -0.12 10.41
CA LEU A 62 -4.75 0.48 9.21
C LEU A 62 -4.61 2.01 9.34
N ASP A 63 -5.49 2.63 10.14
CA ASP A 63 -5.45 4.07 10.44
C ASP A 63 -4.28 4.47 11.35
N ALA A 64 -3.68 3.50 12.06
CA ALA A 64 -2.52 3.74 12.91
C ALA A 64 -1.18 3.64 12.15
N ILE A 65 -1.21 3.27 10.87
CA ILE A 65 -0.02 3.31 10.00
C ILE A 65 0.18 4.75 9.56
N ASP A 66 1.16 5.40 10.17
CA ASP A 66 1.51 6.78 9.84
C ASP A 66 1.98 6.90 8.37
N ASN A 67 1.73 8.05 7.75
CA ASN A 67 2.20 8.35 6.40
C ASN A 67 3.73 8.28 6.30
N ASP A 68 4.45 8.59 7.38
CA ASP A 68 5.90 8.51 7.43
C ASP A 68 6.37 7.06 7.33
N VAL A 69 5.70 6.12 7.99
CA VAL A 69 5.98 4.68 7.88
C VAL A 69 5.72 4.18 6.46
N LEU A 70 4.64 4.64 5.81
CA LEU A 70 4.34 4.31 4.42
C LEU A 70 5.38 4.92 3.46
N THR A 71 5.84 6.12 3.74
CA THR A 71 6.86 6.82 2.95
C THR A 71 8.21 6.15 3.08
N ASP A 72 8.66 5.85 4.30
CA ASP A 72 9.91 5.13 4.57
C ASP A 72 9.89 3.74 3.93
N PHE A 73 8.76 3.05 4.02
CA PHE A 73 8.57 1.78 3.36
C PHE A 73 8.71 1.93 1.84
N PHE A 74 8.11 2.94 1.23
CA PHE A 74 8.20 3.19 -0.20
C PHE A 74 9.64 3.50 -0.64
N ILE A 75 10.37 4.33 0.10
CA ILE A 75 11.77 4.67 -0.19
C ILE A 75 12.65 3.42 -0.11
N ASN A 76 12.33 2.47 0.76
CA ASN A 76 13.08 1.23 0.99
C ASN A 76 12.59 0.04 0.14
N ILE A 77 11.42 0.16 -0.54
CA ILE A 77 10.96 -0.85 -1.49
C ILE A 77 11.69 -0.64 -2.83
N SER A 78 12.85 -1.22 -2.94
CA SER A 78 13.63 -1.34 -4.17
C SER A 78 13.01 -2.25 -5.24
N GLY A 79 11.72 -2.58 -5.16
CA GLY A 79 11.08 -3.57 -6.04
C GLY A 79 9.89 -3.08 -6.87
N LEU A 80 9.22 -1.99 -6.46
CA LEU A 80 8.11 -1.45 -7.25
C LEU A 80 8.60 -0.34 -8.19
N GLU A 81 8.55 -0.59 -9.48
CA GLU A 81 8.89 0.42 -10.47
C GLU A 81 7.94 1.62 -10.37
N SER A 82 8.47 2.83 -10.46
CA SER A 82 7.69 4.08 -10.43
C SER A 82 6.55 4.06 -11.45
N ILE A 83 6.78 3.42 -12.60
CA ILE A 83 5.78 3.26 -13.65
C ILE A 83 4.58 2.42 -13.18
N THR A 84 4.78 1.40 -12.37
CA THR A 84 3.70 0.56 -11.84
C THR A 84 2.76 1.38 -10.95
N ILE A 85 3.30 2.29 -10.16
CA ILE A 85 2.50 3.19 -9.32
C ILE A 85 1.65 4.15 -10.17
N LEU A 86 2.25 4.73 -11.21
CA LEU A 86 1.50 5.57 -12.15
C LEU A 86 0.38 4.77 -12.82
N GLN A 87 0.64 3.54 -13.23
CA GLN A 87 -0.36 2.64 -13.80
C GLN A 87 -1.51 2.34 -12.83
N ILE A 88 -1.21 2.13 -11.54
CA ILE A 88 -2.23 1.94 -10.49
C ILE A 88 -3.07 3.21 -10.32
N ILE A 89 -2.43 4.37 -10.24
CA ILE A 89 -3.14 5.67 -10.13
C ILE A 89 -4.08 5.86 -11.30
N TRP A 90 -3.60 5.64 -12.52
CA TRP A 90 -4.43 5.76 -13.71
C TRP A 90 -5.61 4.78 -13.69
N ALA A 91 -5.39 3.50 -13.37
CA ALA A 91 -6.45 2.51 -13.32
C ALA A 91 -7.53 2.85 -12.29
N MET A 92 -7.14 3.38 -11.12
CA MET A 92 -8.09 3.87 -10.11
C MET A 92 -8.83 5.13 -10.57
N ALA A 93 -8.15 6.03 -11.28
CA ALA A 93 -8.77 7.23 -11.86
C ALA A 93 -9.77 6.85 -12.97
N LYS A 94 -9.39 5.96 -13.87
CA LYS A 94 -10.26 5.43 -14.94
C LYS A 94 -11.47 4.67 -14.38
N THR A 95 -11.32 4.02 -13.23
CA THR A 95 -12.44 3.39 -12.51
C THR A 95 -13.38 4.42 -11.87
N ALA A 96 -12.88 5.61 -11.57
CA ALA A 96 -13.70 6.71 -11.06
C ALA A 96 -14.43 7.46 -12.17
N ASP A 97 -13.78 7.59 -13.34
CA ASP A 97 -14.27 8.29 -14.50
C ASP A 97 -13.87 7.55 -15.79
N SER A 98 -14.85 6.95 -16.44
CA SER A 98 -14.63 6.15 -17.66
C SER A 98 -14.18 6.98 -18.87
N GLU A 99 -14.31 8.29 -18.84
CA GLU A 99 -13.94 9.18 -19.95
C GLU A 99 -12.47 9.60 -19.93
N ILE A 100 -11.71 9.18 -18.91
CA ILE A 100 -10.27 9.47 -18.82
C ILE A 100 -9.53 8.90 -20.04
N GLU A 101 -8.69 9.73 -20.62
CA GLU A 101 -7.83 9.37 -21.76
C GLU A 101 -6.80 8.28 -21.39
N PRO A 102 -6.18 7.62 -22.38
CA PRO A 102 -5.08 6.67 -22.14
C PRO A 102 -3.98 7.26 -21.27
N PRO A 103 -3.21 6.41 -20.55
CA PRO A 103 -2.25 6.88 -19.54
C PRO A 103 -1.31 7.98 -20.03
N GLU A 104 -0.72 7.82 -21.22
CA GLU A 104 0.25 8.75 -21.78
C GLU A 104 -0.35 10.15 -22.04
N VAL A 105 -1.61 10.19 -22.50
CA VAL A 105 -2.32 11.45 -22.75
C VAL A 105 -2.76 12.08 -21.43
N TRP A 106 -3.30 11.26 -20.53
CA TRP A 106 -3.82 11.73 -19.26
C TRP A 106 -2.74 12.32 -18.36
N PHE A 107 -1.57 11.67 -18.23
CA PHE A 107 -0.48 12.20 -17.41
C PHE A 107 0.14 13.48 -17.98
N ASN A 108 0.13 13.67 -19.32
CA ASN A 108 0.63 14.88 -19.94
C ASN A 108 -0.21 16.14 -19.64
N GLN A 109 -1.39 15.99 -19.01
CA GLN A 109 -2.20 17.14 -18.57
C GLN A 109 -1.66 17.79 -17.29
N PHE A 110 -0.70 17.17 -16.62
CA PHE A 110 -0.13 17.63 -15.36
C PHE A 110 1.28 18.14 -15.59
N ASP A 111 1.52 19.43 -15.34
CA ASP A 111 2.89 20.02 -15.40
C ASP A 111 3.82 19.37 -14.36
N VAL A 112 3.28 19.10 -13.17
CA VAL A 112 3.97 18.40 -12.08
C VAL A 112 3.02 17.39 -11.47
N PHE A 113 3.49 16.15 -11.30
CA PHE A 113 2.75 15.09 -10.63
C PHE A 113 3.53 14.68 -9.36
N PRO A 114 3.15 15.19 -8.17
CA PRO A 114 3.93 15.06 -6.94
C PRO A 114 3.81 13.65 -6.36
N LEU A 115 4.62 12.72 -6.88
CA LEU A 115 4.60 11.31 -6.48
C LEU A 115 4.86 11.11 -4.98
N ASP A 116 5.75 11.91 -4.39
CA ASP A 116 6.08 11.90 -2.96
C ASP A 116 4.83 12.08 -2.07
N GLN A 117 3.89 12.92 -2.49
CA GLN A 117 2.64 13.16 -1.76
C GLN A 117 1.53 12.18 -2.12
N LEU A 118 1.55 11.64 -3.34
CA LEU A 118 0.50 10.76 -3.85
C LEU A 118 0.70 9.32 -3.43
N ILE A 119 1.94 8.83 -3.44
CA ILE A 119 2.28 7.45 -3.17
C ILE A 119 1.71 6.95 -1.83
N PRO A 120 1.90 7.61 -0.67
CA PRO A 120 1.36 7.13 0.59
C PRO A 120 -0.17 6.99 0.56
N LYS A 121 -0.86 7.93 -0.11
CA LYS A 121 -2.32 7.92 -0.24
C LYS A 121 -2.81 6.80 -1.14
N VAL A 122 -2.11 6.57 -2.25
CA VAL A 122 -2.44 5.49 -3.20
C VAL A 122 -2.18 4.12 -2.59
N LEU A 123 -1.04 3.94 -1.91
CA LEU A 123 -0.73 2.70 -1.19
C LEU A 123 -1.80 2.36 -0.16
N ARG A 124 -2.27 3.35 0.60
CA ARG A 124 -3.39 3.15 1.52
C ARG A 124 -4.65 2.68 0.79
N LEU A 125 -5.00 3.28 -0.35
CA LEU A 125 -6.15 2.85 -1.16
C LEU A 125 -5.97 1.44 -1.71
N VAL A 126 -4.77 1.06 -2.13
CA VAL A 126 -4.44 -0.31 -2.56
C VAL A 126 -4.67 -1.29 -1.43
N VAL A 127 -4.15 -1.01 -0.23
CA VAL A 127 -4.36 -1.85 0.96
C VAL A 127 -5.85 -1.98 1.28
N GLU A 128 -6.57 -0.86 1.33
CA GLU A 128 -8.01 -0.84 1.63
C GLU A 128 -8.85 -1.60 0.60
N SER A 129 -8.42 -1.63 -0.67
CA SER A 129 -9.12 -2.36 -1.75
C SER A 129 -8.77 -3.85 -1.81
N SER A 130 -7.57 -4.22 -1.36
CA SER A 130 -7.04 -5.58 -1.51
C SER A 130 -7.33 -6.48 -0.31
N VAL A 131 -7.53 -5.88 0.87
CA VAL A 131 -7.69 -6.63 2.13
C VAL A 131 -8.96 -6.18 2.84
N SER A 132 -9.89 -7.12 3.06
CA SER A 132 -11.06 -6.82 3.90
C SER A 132 -10.60 -6.47 5.32
N SER A 133 -11.28 -5.54 5.99
CA SER A 133 -10.97 -5.11 7.37
C SER A 133 -10.90 -6.29 8.36
N LYS A 134 -11.68 -7.35 8.11
CA LYS A 134 -11.64 -8.60 8.89
C LYS A 134 -10.37 -9.40 8.61
N ASN A 135 -9.96 -9.50 7.34
CA ASN A 135 -8.76 -10.23 6.94
C ASN A 135 -7.49 -9.46 7.26
N ALA A 136 -7.50 -8.13 7.16
CA ALA A 136 -6.40 -7.29 7.63
C ALA A 136 -6.11 -7.53 9.11
N LYS A 137 -7.15 -7.53 9.97
CA LYS A 137 -7.00 -7.85 11.41
C LYS A 137 -6.48 -9.29 11.63
N ARG A 138 -6.97 -10.26 10.84
CA ARG A 138 -6.56 -11.66 10.97
C ARG A 138 -5.10 -11.85 10.54
N LEU A 139 -4.70 -11.23 9.44
CA LEU A 139 -3.32 -11.25 8.94
C LEU A 139 -2.37 -10.59 9.95
N LEU A 140 -2.75 -9.46 10.52
CA LEU A 140 -2.01 -8.77 11.58
C LEU A 140 -1.85 -9.64 12.84
N ASN A 141 -2.87 -10.40 13.24
CA ASN A 141 -2.78 -11.31 14.37
C ASN A 141 -1.85 -12.49 14.08
N LEU A 142 -1.94 -13.10 12.89
CA LEU A 142 -1.03 -14.18 12.47
C LEU A 142 0.43 -13.76 12.48
N LEU A 143 0.72 -12.55 11.97
CA LEU A 143 2.07 -11.99 11.96
C LEU A 143 2.59 -11.72 13.39
N LYS A 144 1.72 -11.30 14.32
CA LYS A 144 2.07 -11.15 15.75
C LYS A 144 2.43 -12.47 16.40
N GLU A 145 1.65 -13.52 16.14
CA GLU A 145 1.90 -14.87 16.68
C GLU A 145 3.22 -15.44 16.16
N THR A 146 3.53 -15.27 14.86
CA THR A 146 4.78 -15.72 14.26
C THR A 146 5.98 -14.94 14.82
N ALA A 147 5.87 -13.63 15.01
CA ALA A 147 6.92 -12.83 15.60
C ALA A 147 7.14 -13.12 17.10
N GLY A 148 6.08 -13.49 17.83
CA GLY A 148 6.16 -13.92 19.24
C GLY A 148 6.82 -15.28 19.41
N SER A 149 6.61 -16.23 18.48
CA SER A 149 7.24 -17.54 18.51
C SER A 149 8.75 -17.50 18.20
N LEU A 150 9.19 -16.59 17.33
CA LEU A 150 10.61 -16.39 17.01
C LEU A 150 11.40 -15.76 18.17
N SER A 151 10.78 -14.92 18.99
CA SER A 151 11.42 -14.33 20.16
C SER A 151 11.60 -15.31 21.32
N ASN A 152 10.73 -16.33 21.42
CA ASN A 152 10.84 -17.36 22.45
C ASN A 152 11.84 -18.46 22.10
N SER A 153 12.21 -18.65 20.84
CA SER A 153 13.20 -19.66 20.44
C SER A 153 14.65 -19.21 20.61
N SER A 154 14.90 -17.90 20.74
CA SER A 154 16.25 -17.34 20.94
C SER A 154 16.68 -17.27 22.42
N SER A 155 15.78 -17.49 23.38
CA SER A 155 16.10 -17.44 24.80
C SER A 155 16.41 -18.80 25.45
N SER A 156 16.46 -19.89 24.69
CA SER A 156 16.65 -21.25 25.21
C SER A 156 18.04 -21.85 24.97
N GLN A 157 19.03 -21.10 24.53
CA GLN A 157 20.37 -21.60 24.22
C GLN A 157 21.51 -20.95 25.02
N GLU A 158 21.23 -20.45 26.22
CA GLU A 158 22.31 -19.97 27.09
C GLU A 158 22.14 -20.46 28.51
N SER A 159 22.35 -21.79 28.74
CA SER A 159 22.59 -22.36 30.06
C SER A 159 23.05 -23.83 29.94
N THR A 160 24.26 -24.10 29.45
CA THR A 160 25.03 -25.29 29.80
C THR A 160 26.48 -25.14 29.40
N GLU A 161 27.25 -24.43 30.24
CA GLU A 161 28.66 -24.74 30.46
C GLU A 161 29.04 -24.13 31.82
N GLY A 162 29.24 -25.00 32.77
CA GLY A 162 29.77 -24.76 34.06
C GLY A 162 30.18 -26.06 34.71
#